data_cca461335e6b81742e022090d045ef7b
#
_entry.id   cca461335e6b81742e022090d045ef7b
#
_cell.length_a   1.000
_cell.length_b   1.000
_cell.length_c   1.000
_cell.angle_alpha   90.00
_cell.angle_beta   90.00
_cell.angle_gamma   90.00
#
_symmetry.space_group_name_H-M   'P 1'
#
loop_
_entity.id
_entity.type
_entity.pdbx_description
1 polymer ?
#
loop_
_entity_poly.entity_id
_entity_poly.type
_entity_poly.pdbx_seq_one_letter_code
_entity_poly.pdbx_strand_id
1 'polypeptide(L)'
;DIDRAGESIKNANSGRIHTFIATSDIHMKMKLKMTPDEVVAQAVHSVKRATKYTDNIEFSPEDAGRSDLDFLCRIIEATINAGATTINIPDTVGYNIPHQFGETMRQLIERVPNSDKAIFSAHCHNDLGLAVSNSLSAALNGARQIECTINGLGERAGNTSLEEVVMAIRTRQDVFNFDTNINAEHILAASRLVSSITGFVVQPNKAIVGANAFAHEAGIHQDGVLKHRETYEIMRAEDVGWNSNKLVLGKHSGRNAFKARLGELGVEFDSEATLNDAFAKFKDLADKKHD
;
A
#
# COMPACT_ATOMS: atom_id res chain seq x y z
N ASP A 1 16.31 4.79 24.92
CA ASP A 1 15.64 4.08 23.81
C ASP A 1 16.61 3.76 22.67
N ILE A 2 17.38 4.73 22.11
CA ILE A 2 18.30 4.51 20.96
C ILE A 2 19.37 3.46 21.28
N ASP A 3 19.96 3.49 22.46
CA ASP A 3 20.97 2.50 22.86
C ASP A 3 20.37 1.08 22.91
N ARG A 4 19.11 0.96 23.36
CA ARG A 4 18.41 -0.32 23.36
C ARG A 4 18.11 -0.81 21.95
N ALA A 5 17.73 0.09 21.03
CA ALA A 5 17.58 -0.24 19.62
C ALA A 5 18.92 -0.70 19.03
N GLY A 6 20.03 0.00 19.33
CA GLY A 6 21.37 -0.39 18.92
C GLY A 6 21.79 -1.79 19.41
N GLU A 7 21.47 -2.13 20.67
CA GLU A 7 21.69 -3.48 21.21
C GLU A 7 20.87 -4.54 20.45
N SER A 8 19.62 -4.22 20.10
CA SER A 8 18.72 -5.19 19.44
C SER A 8 19.15 -5.55 18.02
N ILE A 9 19.79 -4.64 17.29
CA ILE A 9 20.28 -4.88 15.94
C ILE A 9 21.71 -5.43 15.87
N LYS A 10 22.38 -5.60 17.02
CA LYS A 10 23.81 -6.00 17.08
C LYS A 10 24.16 -7.23 16.25
N ASN A 11 23.24 -8.17 16.15
CA ASN A 11 23.44 -9.44 15.41
C ASN A 11 22.79 -9.45 14.03
N ALA A 12 22.21 -8.33 13.59
CA ALA A 12 21.62 -8.22 12.26
C ALA A 12 22.70 -8.01 11.19
N ASN A 13 22.54 -8.66 10.03
CA ASN A 13 23.43 -8.43 8.89
C ASN A 13 23.31 -7.01 8.35
N SER A 14 22.13 -6.40 8.46
CA SER A 14 21.86 -5.01 8.10
C SER A 14 20.75 -4.50 9.03
N GLY A 15 21.15 -3.70 10.02
CA GLY A 15 20.23 -3.14 11.00
C GLY A 15 20.00 -1.66 10.75
N ARG A 16 18.74 -1.20 10.85
CA ARG A 16 18.38 0.21 10.78
C ARG A 16 17.89 0.71 12.14
N ILE A 17 18.27 1.92 12.50
CA ILE A 17 17.69 2.65 13.62
C ILE A 17 16.83 3.78 13.06
N HIS A 18 15.56 3.79 13.43
CA HIS A 18 14.61 4.84 13.09
C HIS A 18 14.40 5.75 14.30
N THR A 19 14.56 7.05 14.10
CA THR A 19 14.29 8.10 15.10
C THR A 19 13.28 9.09 14.55
N PHE A 20 12.49 9.68 15.43
CA PHE A 20 11.49 10.67 15.04
C PHE A 20 11.25 11.71 16.13
N ILE A 21 10.78 12.87 15.73
CA ILE A 21 10.26 13.91 16.61
C ILE A 21 9.21 14.71 15.86
N ALA A 22 8.17 15.16 16.55
CA ALA A 22 7.09 15.92 15.91
C ALA A 22 7.56 17.34 15.52
N THR A 23 7.08 17.79 14.35
CA THR A 23 7.51 19.05 13.71
C THR A 23 6.37 20.03 13.45
N SER A 24 5.11 19.60 13.59
CA SER A 24 3.98 20.52 13.45
C SER A 24 3.84 21.45 14.66
N ASP A 25 3.38 22.65 14.40
CA ASP A 25 3.16 23.69 15.42
C ASP A 25 2.32 23.18 16.60
N ILE A 26 1.27 22.44 16.31
CA ILE A 26 0.38 21.91 17.33
C ILE A 26 1.12 20.91 18.23
N HIS A 27 1.96 20.04 17.67
CA HIS A 27 2.70 19.06 18.45
C HIS A 27 3.84 19.73 19.25
N MET A 28 4.58 20.66 18.63
CA MET A 28 5.66 21.37 19.33
C MET A 28 5.14 22.14 20.55
N LYS A 29 4.00 22.85 20.37
CA LYS A 29 3.41 23.68 21.43
C LYS A 29 2.70 22.87 22.51
N MET A 30 1.86 21.91 22.10
CA MET A 30 0.94 21.23 23.02
C MET A 30 1.49 19.93 23.60
N LYS A 31 2.22 19.13 22.79
CA LYS A 31 2.74 17.80 23.17
C LYS A 31 4.17 17.90 23.70
N LEU A 32 5.08 18.50 22.93
CA LEU A 32 6.50 18.55 23.27
C LEU A 32 6.84 19.69 24.22
N LYS A 33 6.13 20.82 24.12
CA LYS A 33 6.43 22.09 24.81
C LYS A 33 7.86 22.56 24.54
N MET A 34 8.28 22.45 23.29
CA MET A 34 9.62 22.78 22.79
C MET A 34 9.54 23.84 21.71
N THR A 35 10.55 24.68 21.65
CA THR A 35 10.77 25.61 20.54
C THR A 35 11.28 24.86 19.30
N PRO A 36 11.14 25.42 18.09
CA PRO A 36 11.70 24.84 16.87
C PRO A 36 13.21 24.55 16.98
N ASP A 37 13.98 25.42 17.64
CA ASP A 37 15.43 25.23 17.84
C ASP A 37 15.74 24.02 18.73
N GLU A 38 14.98 23.84 19.80
CA GLU A 38 15.11 22.68 20.69
C GLU A 38 14.73 21.39 19.97
N VAL A 39 13.71 21.41 19.12
CA VAL A 39 13.30 20.25 18.31
C VAL A 39 14.40 19.84 17.33
N VAL A 40 15.02 20.80 16.62
CA VAL A 40 16.15 20.53 15.73
C VAL A 40 17.34 19.98 16.52
N ALA A 41 17.68 20.58 17.66
CA ALA A 41 18.79 20.11 18.51
C ALA A 41 18.56 18.67 19.00
N GLN A 42 17.34 18.34 19.40
CA GLN A 42 16.97 16.99 19.84
C GLN A 42 17.02 15.98 18.71
N ALA A 43 16.53 16.33 17.51
CA ALA A 43 16.62 15.48 16.31
C ALA A 43 18.07 15.15 15.96
N VAL A 44 18.93 16.18 15.88
CA VAL A 44 20.37 16.03 15.60
C VAL A 44 21.05 15.17 16.67
N HIS A 45 20.73 15.39 17.96
CA HIS A 45 21.27 14.57 19.05
C HIS A 45 20.90 13.10 18.90
N SER A 46 19.63 12.82 18.57
CA SER A 46 19.13 11.45 18.41
C SER A 46 19.78 10.74 17.22
N VAL A 47 19.87 11.39 16.07
CA VAL A 47 20.55 10.85 14.88
C VAL A 47 22.03 10.57 15.19
N LYS A 48 22.76 11.55 15.76
CA LYS A 48 24.16 11.35 16.17
C LYS A 48 24.33 10.23 17.20
N ARG A 49 23.35 9.99 18.08
CA ARG A 49 23.40 8.86 19.00
C ARG A 49 23.27 7.54 18.28
N ALA A 50 22.38 7.47 17.28
CA ALA A 50 22.15 6.28 16.46
C ALA A 50 23.37 5.89 15.61
N THR A 51 24.17 6.88 15.11
CA THR A 51 25.38 6.59 14.31
C THR A 51 26.45 5.80 15.06
N LYS A 52 26.34 5.65 16.37
CA LYS A 52 27.25 4.79 17.16
C LYS A 52 27.03 3.29 16.93
N TYR A 53 25.88 2.92 16.35
CA TYR A 53 25.45 1.51 16.23
C TYR A 53 25.32 1.04 14.79
N THR A 54 24.98 1.96 13.87
CA THR A 54 24.79 1.68 12.45
C THR A 54 24.96 2.94 11.62
N ASP A 55 25.29 2.80 10.36
CA ASP A 55 25.26 3.86 9.34
C ASP A 55 23.90 3.97 8.61
N ASN A 56 23.00 3.01 8.83
CA ASN A 56 21.66 3.00 8.25
C ASN A 56 20.66 3.62 9.23
N ILE A 57 20.46 4.93 9.12
CA ILE A 57 19.64 5.70 10.04
C ILE A 57 18.50 6.36 9.30
N GLU A 58 17.30 6.12 9.78
CA GLU A 58 16.08 6.76 9.30
C GLU A 58 15.62 7.84 10.28
N PHE A 59 15.26 9.00 9.76
CA PHE A 59 14.66 10.09 10.52
C PHE A 59 13.29 10.44 9.96
N SER A 60 12.28 10.57 10.83
CA SER A 60 10.94 11.07 10.50
C SER A 60 10.62 12.36 11.24
N PRO A 61 10.32 13.48 10.53
CA PRO A 61 9.65 14.63 11.13
C PRO A 61 8.16 14.29 11.34
N GLU A 62 7.79 13.79 12.51
CA GLU A 62 6.39 13.37 12.80
C GLU A 62 5.43 14.53 12.52
N ASP A 63 4.30 14.20 11.89
CA ASP A 63 3.26 15.14 11.46
C ASP A 63 3.73 16.13 10.38
N ALA A 64 4.62 15.65 9.47
CA ALA A 64 5.15 16.46 8.37
C ALA A 64 4.04 17.04 7.47
N GLY A 65 2.96 16.30 7.27
CA GLY A 65 1.83 16.75 6.45
C GLY A 65 1.13 18.02 6.95
N ARG A 66 1.35 18.41 8.21
CA ARG A 66 0.81 19.65 8.82
C ARG A 66 1.92 20.58 9.34
N SER A 67 3.16 20.30 8.98
CA SER A 67 4.32 21.10 9.40
C SER A 67 4.62 22.22 8.40
N ASP A 68 5.26 23.28 8.90
CA ASP A 68 5.78 24.33 8.04
C ASP A 68 6.90 23.81 7.14
N LEU A 69 6.84 24.15 5.84
CA LEU A 69 7.76 23.60 4.85
C LEU A 69 9.20 24.10 5.04
N ASP A 70 9.40 25.35 5.45
CA ASP A 70 10.74 25.92 5.71
C ASP A 70 11.37 25.26 6.92
N PHE A 71 10.55 24.99 7.95
CA PHE A 71 11.01 24.26 9.13
C PHE A 71 11.35 22.80 8.79
N LEU A 72 10.54 22.14 7.92
CA LEU A 72 10.88 20.79 7.44
C LEU A 72 12.21 20.79 6.68
N CYS A 73 12.45 21.73 5.77
CA CYS A 73 13.72 21.83 5.06
C CYS A 73 14.88 21.96 6.05
N ARG A 74 14.75 22.81 7.05
CA ARG A 74 15.79 23.06 8.07
C ARG A 74 16.11 21.80 8.88
N ILE A 75 15.12 21.11 9.42
CA ILE A 75 15.35 19.94 10.26
C ILE A 75 15.87 18.74 9.46
N ILE A 76 15.40 18.57 8.21
CA ILE A 76 15.87 17.53 7.30
C ILE A 76 17.35 17.74 6.96
N GLU A 77 17.74 18.95 6.56
CA GLU A 77 19.13 19.29 6.28
C GLU A 77 20.02 18.98 7.50
N ALA A 78 19.60 19.42 8.69
CA ALA A 78 20.33 19.21 9.93
C ALA A 78 20.49 17.72 10.29
N THR A 79 19.46 16.91 10.08
CA THR A 79 19.49 15.46 10.39
C THR A 79 20.28 14.66 9.36
N ILE A 80 20.27 15.02 8.08
CA ILE A 80 21.17 14.45 7.06
C ILE A 80 22.62 14.77 7.41
N ASN A 81 22.92 16.02 7.77
CA ASN A 81 24.26 16.41 8.22
C ASN A 81 24.70 15.68 9.50
N ALA A 82 23.76 15.25 10.33
CA ALA A 82 24.03 14.47 11.53
C ALA A 82 24.24 12.96 11.25
N GLY A 83 23.90 12.46 10.05
CA GLY A 83 24.12 11.09 9.61
C GLY A 83 22.86 10.29 9.25
N ALA A 84 21.71 10.95 9.11
CA ALA A 84 20.51 10.27 8.58
C ALA A 84 20.70 9.95 7.08
N THR A 85 20.46 8.71 6.71
CA THR A 85 20.58 8.20 5.33
C THR A 85 19.23 7.93 4.66
N THR A 86 18.15 7.97 5.46
CA THR A 86 16.77 7.93 4.98
C THR A 86 15.96 9.00 5.68
N ILE A 87 15.24 9.79 4.93
CA ILE A 87 14.29 10.80 5.43
C ILE A 87 12.89 10.34 5.08
N ASN A 88 12.11 9.97 6.08
CA ASN A 88 10.77 9.49 5.92
C ASN A 88 9.76 10.61 6.22
N ILE A 89 8.89 10.92 5.27
CA ILE A 89 7.91 12.01 5.37
C ILE A 89 6.55 11.40 5.72
N PRO A 90 6.07 11.59 6.98
CA PRO A 90 4.83 10.98 7.41
C PRO A 90 3.61 11.89 7.23
N ASP A 91 2.56 11.36 6.61
CA ASP A 91 1.19 11.81 6.74
C ASP A 91 0.55 11.14 7.97
N THR A 92 0.95 11.62 9.14
CA THR A 92 0.69 10.97 10.44
C THR A 92 -0.78 10.83 10.78
N VAL A 93 -1.62 11.74 10.32
CA VAL A 93 -3.06 11.75 10.61
C VAL A 93 -3.94 11.47 9.39
N GLY A 94 -3.33 11.04 8.27
CA GLY A 94 -4.06 10.73 7.05
C GLY A 94 -4.81 11.92 6.47
N TYR A 95 -4.23 13.12 6.56
CA TYR A 95 -4.85 14.40 6.25
C TYR A 95 -4.59 14.87 4.81
N ASN A 96 -3.47 14.45 4.24
CA ASN A 96 -3.03 14.96 2.95
C ASN A 96 -3.84 14.37 1.78
N ILE A 97 -3.87 15.13 0.69
CA ILE A 97 -4.37 14.68 -0.61
C ILE A 97 -3.19 14.44 -1.56
N PRO A 98 -3.34 13.55 -2.58
CA PRO A 98 -2.19 13.05 -3.36
C PRO A 98 -1.37 14.15 -4.02
N HIS A 99 -2.01 15.11 -4.70
CA HIS A 99 -1.32 16.21 -5.37
C HIS A 99 -0.47 17.03 -4.38
N GLN A 100 -1.06 17.42 -3.23
CA GLN A 100 -0.38 18.21 -2.22
C GLN A 100 0.79 17.47 -1.59
N PHE A 101 0.60 16.19 -1.25
CA PHE A 101 1.64 15.36 -0.63
C PHE A 101 2.82 15.11 -1.59
N GLY A 102 2.53 14.82 -2.86
CA GLY A 102 3.55 14.70 -3.90
C GLY A 102 4.34 15.99 -4.11
N GLU A 103 3.63 17.12 -4.18
CA GLU A 103 4.27 18.44 -4.31
C GLU A 103 5.16 18.78 -3.11
N THR A 104 4.72 18.47 -1.88
CA THR A 104 5.56 18.61 -0.69
C THR A 104 6.83 17.76 -0.79
N MET A 105 6.71 16.49 -1.22
CA MET A 105 7.86 15.61 -1.42
C MET A 105 8.87 16.22 -2.42
N ARG A 106 8.39 16.69 -3.57
CA ARG A 106 9.20 17.32 -4.61
C ARG A 106 9.94 18.55 -4.06
N GLN A 107 9.21 19.45 -3.38
CA GLN A 107 9.79 20.67 -2.82
C GLN A 107 10.85 20.38 -1.75
N LEU A 108 10.65 19.38 -0.89
CA LEU A 108 11.66 18.99 0.09
C LEU A 108 12.94 18.50 -0.59
N ILE A 109 12.83 17.64 -1.61
CA ILE A 109 13.99 17.14 -2.35
C ILE A 109 14.73 18.26 -3.09
N GLU A 110 14.00 19.22 -3.69
CA GLU A 110 14.60 20.33 -4.43
C GLU A 110 15.23 21.40 -3.53
N ARG A 111 14.64 21.67 -2.36
CA ARG A 111 15.03 22.79 -1.50
C ARG A 111 16.05 22.43 -0.44
N VAL A 112 16.13 21.16 -0.02
CA VAL A 112 17.10 20.71 0.96
C VAL A 112 18.48 20.55 0.30
N PRO A 113 19.50 21.33 0.68
CA PRO A 113 20.76 21.40 -0.08
C PRO A 113 21.55 20.09 -0.16
N ASN A 114 21.36 19.20 0.81
CA ASN A 114 22.02 17.89 0.91
C ASN A 114 21.07 16.71 0.72
N SER A 115 19.95 16.92 0.05
CA SER A 115 18.94 15.87 -0.22
C SER A 115 19.48 14.68 -1.00
N ASP A 116 20.48 14.89 -1.83
CA ASP A 116 21.19 13.87 -2.61
C ASP A 116 21.91 12.83 -1.76
N LYS A 117 22.15 13.11 -0.47
CA LYS A 117 22.80 12.20 0.48
C LYS A 117 21.85 11.26 1.22
N ALA A 118 20.56 11.38 0.99
CA ALA A 118 19.56 10.56 1.66
C ALA A 118 18.49 10.02 0.70
N ILE A 119 17.94 8.87 1.03
CA ILE A 119 16.74 8.34 0.36
C ILE A 119 15.51 9.01 1.00
N PHE A 120 14.62 9.57 0.18
CA PHE A 120 13.33 10.05 0.67
C PHE A 120 12.31 8.92 0.66
N SER A 121 11.57 8.83 1.75
CA SER A 121 10.54 7.82 2.03
C SER A 121 9.19 8.48 2.29
N ALA A 122 8.11 7.78 2.01
CA ALA A 122 6.75 8.18 2.36
C ALA A 122 6.12 7.19 3.34
N HIS A 123 5.45 7.72 4.36
CA HIS A 123 4.64 6.96 5.31
C HIS A 123 3.26 7.60 5.40
N CYS A 124 2.21 6.88 5.02
CA CYS A 124 0.87 7.44 4.96
C CYS A 124 -0.14 6.62 5.74
N HIS A 125 -0.94 7.31 6.57
CA HIS A 125 -2.11 6.75 7.22
C HIS A 125 -3.36 6.91 6.34
N ASN A 126 -4.37 6.09 6.58
CA ASN A 126 -5.49 5.87 5.66
C ASN A 126 -6.81 6.49 6.14
N ASP A 127 -6.77 7.51 6.98
CA ASP A 127 -7.95 8.10 7.61
C ASP A 127 -8.97 8.65 6.59
N LEU A 128 -8.50 9.18 5.47
CA LEU A 128 -9.34 9.62 4.35
C LEU A 128 -9.43 8.59 3.21
N GLY A 129 -8.86 7.39 3.38
CA GLY A 129 -8.81 6.38 2.31
C GLY A 129 -7.80 6.71 1.19
N LEU A 130 -6.80 7.57 1.45
CA LEU A 130 -5.88 8.09 0.44
C LEU A 130 -4.43 7.63 0.63
N ALA A 131 -4.13 6.74 1.59
CA ALA A 131 -2.75 6.36 1.91
C ALA A 131 -1.98 5.82 0.71
N VAL A 132 -2.56 4.91 -0.06
CA VAL A 132 -1.94 4.35 -1.28
C VAL A 132 -1.71 5.44 -2.32
N SER A 133 -2.71 6.28 -2.56
CA SER A 133 -2.63 7.37 -3.55
C SER A 133 -1.56 8.40 -3.16
N ASN A 134 -1.46 8.75 -1.86
CA ASN A 134 -0.44 9.66 -1.36
C ASN A 134 0.96 9.05 -1.52
N SER A 135 1.14 7.78 -1.17
CA SER A 135 2.42 7.07 -1.31
C SER A 135 2.88 6.98 -2.77
N LEU A 136 1.98 6.65 -3.68
CA LEU A 136 2.29 6.61 -5.12
C LEU A 136 2.61 8.00 -5.66
N SER A 137 1.90 9.04 -5.22
CA SER A 137 2.19 10.43 -5.58
C SER A 137 3.57 10.86 -5.08
N ALA A 138 3.95 10.50 -3.86
CA ALA A 138 5.29 10.75 -3.34
C ALA A 138 6.37 10.05 -4.17
N ALA A 139 6.16 8.80 -4.57
CA ALA A 139 7.08 8.05 -5.41
C ALA A 139 7.26 8.69 -6.80
N LEU A 140 6.20 9.18 -7.42
CA LEU A 140 6.26 9.95 -8.67
C LEU A 140 7.03 11.27 -8.53
N ASN A 141 7.07 11.82 -7.31
CA ASN A 141 7.73 13.07 -6.98
C ASN A 141 9.10 12.89 -6.28
N GLY A 142 9.72 11.73 -6.40
CA GLY A 142 11.10 11.50 -6.04
C GLY A 142 11.35 10.61 -4.82
N ALA A 143 10.33 10.21 -4.06
CA ALA A 143 10.51 9.20 -3.02
C ALA A 143 10.95 7.86 -3.64
N ARG A 144 11.83 7.14 -2.94
CA ARG A 144 12.36 5.84 -3.37
C ARG A 144 12.18 4.74 -2.33
N GLN A 145 11.55 5.07 -1.22
CA GLN A 145 11.05 4.13 -0.22
C GLN A 145 9.59 4.45 0.08
N ILE A 146 8.78 3.42 0.28
CA ILE A 146 7.41 3.54 0.77
C ILE A 146 7.28 2.62 1.98
N GLU A 147 6.90 3.17 3.13
CA GLU A 147 6.49 2.39 4.29
C GLU A 147 5.04 1.95 4.10
N CYS A 148 4.81 0.66 4.15
CA CYS A 148 3.51 0.06 3.91
C CYS A 148 3.34 -1.21 4.74
N THR A 149 2.11 -1.70 4.83
CA THR A 149 1.78 -2.89 5.61
C THR A 149 0.95 -3.88 4.81
N ILE A 150 1.10 -5.16 5.11
CA ILE A 150 0.23 -6.20 4.55
C ILE A 150 -1.22 -5.90 4.97
N ASN A 151 -2.14 -5.92 4.01
CA ASN A 151 -3.57 -5.62 4.18
C ASN A 151 -3.86 -4.17 4.64
N GLY A 152 -2.88 -3.28 4.60
CA GLY A 152 -3.03 -1.92 5.10
C GLY A 152 -3.21 -1.83 6.62
N LEU A 153 -2.77 -2.84 7.38
CA LEU A 153 -2.87 -2.82 8.84
C LEU A 153 -2.15 -1.61 9.45
N GLY A 154 -2.72 -1.03 10.48
CA GLY A 154 -2.15 0.10 11.19
C GLY A 154 -3.14 0.75 12.15
N GLU A 155 -2.74 1.85 12.76
CA GLU A 155 -3.59 2.60 13.65
C GLU A 155 -4.82 3.18 12.93
N ARG A 156 -5.91 3.34 13.64
CA ARG A 156 -7.19 3.93 13.20
C ARG A 156 -7.73 3.24 11.92
N ALA A 157 -7.62 3.90 10.76
CA ALA A 157 -8.06 3.34 9.47
C ALA A 157 -6.96 2.56 8.72
N GLY A 158 -5.78 2.41 9.33
CA GLY A 158 -4.65 1.67 8.79
C GLY A 158 -3.63 2.54 8.07
N ASN A 159 -2.69 1.86 7.41
CA ASN A 159 -1.58 2.43 6.66
C ASN A 159 -1.73 2.13 5.16
N THR A 160 -0.76 2.56 4.39
CA THR A 160 -0.62 2.19 2.98
C THR A 160 -0.59 0.66 2.82
N SER A 161 -1.44 0.11 1.96
CA SER A 161 -1.48 -1.33 1.63
C SER A 161 -0.32 -1.71 0.71
N LEU A 162 0.54 -2.64 1.14
CA LEU A 162 1.68 -3.12 0.35
C LEU A 162 1.23 -3.71 -0.99
N GLU A 163 0.23 -4.58 -0.98
CA GLU A 163 -0.30 -5.26 -2.16
C GLU A 163 -0.80 -4.28 -3.22
N GLU A 164 -1.42 -3.19 -2.80
CA GLU A 164 -1.97 -2.18 -3.71
C GLU A 164 -0.86 -1.33 -4.33
N VAL A 165 0.15 -0.93 -3.55
CA VAL A 165 1.32 -0.19 -4.05
C VAL A 165 2.10 -1.03 -5.04
N VAL A 166 2.43 -2.27 -4.69
CA VAL A 166 3.23 -3.16 -5.53
C VAL A 166 2.54 -3.42 -6.86
N MET A 167 1.25 -3.73 -6.84
CA MET A 167 0.51 -4.04 -8.05
C MET A 167 0.19 -2.79 -8.88
N ALA A 168 0.01 -1.62 -8.29
CA ALA A 168 -0.10 -0.37 -9.03
C ALA A 168 1.18 -0.07 -9.82
N ILE A 169 2.36 -0.19 -9.19
CA ILE A 169 3.66 0.03 -9.85
C ILE A 169 3.86 -0.97 -10.99
N ARG A 170 3.60 -2.25 -10.76
CA ARG A 170 3.80 -3.31 -11.78
C ARG A 170 2.82 -3.22 -12.94
N THR A 171 1.58 -2.87 -12.67
CA THR A 171 0.53 -2.80 -13.69
C THR A 171 0.67 -1.54 -14.56
N ARG A 172 1.14 -0.43 -13.97
CA ARG A 172 1.22 0.87 -14.63
C ARG A 172 2.66 1.30 -14.90
N GLN A 173 3.45 0.41 -15.54
CA GLN A 173 4.81 0.69 -15.99
C GLN A 173 4.88 1.84 -17.01
N ASP A 174 3.76 2.17 -17.65
CA ASP A 174 3.60 3.34 -18.51
C ASP A 174 3.66 4.67 -17.74
N VAL A 175 3.35 4.65 -16.45
CA VAL A 175 3.36 5.82 -15.54
C VAL A 175 4.58 5.80 -14.63
N PHE A 176 4.91 4.63 -14.08
CA PHE A 176 6.02 4.45 -13.14
C PHE A 176 7.28 4.00 -13.89
N ASN A 177 8.33 4.82 -13.85
CA ASN A 177 9.64 4.51 -14.45
C ASN A 177 10.58 3.77 -13.49
N PHE A 178 10.03 3.09 -12.50
CA PHE A 178 10.71 2.30 -11.47
C PHE A 178 9.89 1.06 -11.16
N ASP A 179 10.53 0.08 -10.53
CA ASP A 179 9.91 -1.18 -10.15
C ASP A 179 10.21 -1.52 -8.68
N THR A 180 9.73 -2.65 -8.23
CA THR A 180 9.93 -3.21 -6.89
C THR A 180 10.39 -4.65 -6.98
N ASN A 181 11.28 -5.05 -6.05
CA ASN A 181 11.78 -6.42 -5.93
C ASN A 181 10.86 -7.35 -5.13
N ILE A 182 9.67 -6.91 -4.76
CA ILE A 182 8.70 -7.74 -4.04
C ILE A 182 8.24 -8.88 -4.94
N ASN A 183 8.30 -10.12 -4.44
CA ASN A 183 7.71 -11.26 -5.14
C ASN A 183 6.18 -11.25 -4.96
N ALA A 184 5.48 -10.78 -5.99
CA ALA A 184 4.03 -10.60 -5.92
C ALA A 184 3.25 -11.92 -5.78
N GLU A 185 3.78 -13.06 -6.25
CA GLU A 185 3.13 -14.37 -6.12
C GLU A 185 2.89 -14.79 -4.66
N HIS A 186 3.63 -14.19 -3.71
CA HIS A 186 3.45 -14.44 -2.28
C HIS A 186 2.47 -13.48 -1.58
N ILE A 187 1.94 -12.48 -2.28
CA ILE A 187 1.07 -11.45 -1.69
C ILE A 187 -0.16 -12.07 -1.03
N LEU A 188 -0.88 -12.93 -1.73
CA LEU A 188 -2.08 -13.56 -1.17
C LEU A 188 -1.78 -14.45 0.03
N ALA A 189 -0.68 -15.22 -0.03
CA ALA A 189 -0.27 -16.08 1.08
C ALA A 189 0.10 -15.25 2.31
N ALA A 190 0.84 -14.17 2.13
CA ALA A 190 1.19 -13.23 3.21
C ALA A 190 -0.06 -12.55 3.80
N SER A 191 -0.99 -12.10 2.95
CA SER A 191 -2.26 -11.50 3.37
C SER A 191 -3.08 -12.44 4.26
N ARG A 192 -3.22 -13.71 3.83
CA ARG A 192 -3.94 -14.74 4.60
C ARG A 192 -3.28 -15.06 5.93
N LEU A 193 -1.96 -15.18 5.92
CA LEU A 193 -1.19 -15.46 7.14
C LEU A 193 -1.35 -14.34 8.16
N VAL A 194 -1.18 -13.08 7.74
CA VAL A 194 -1.37 -11.91 8.62
C VAL A 194 -2.80 -11.85 9.16
N SER A 195 -3.81 -12.05 8.30
CA SER A 195 -5.22 -12.09 8.73
C SER A 195 -5.47 -13.19 9.76
N SER A 196 -4.90 -14.38 9.55
CA SER A 196 -5.03 -15.53 10.49
C SER A 196 -4.37 -15.25 11.84
N ILE A 197 -3.19 -14.64 11.86
CA ILE A 197 -2.44 -14.38 13.11
C ILE A 197 -3.07 -13.23 13.89
N THR A 198 -3.50 -12.16 13.20
CA THR A 198 -4.00 -10.95 13.85
C THR A 198 -5.49 -10.99 14.16
N GLY A 199 -6.26 -11.87 13.49
CA GLY A 199 -7.72 -11.91 13.57
C GLY A 199 -8.42 -10.80 12.76
N PHE A 200 -7.68 -9.90 12.09
CA PHE A 200 -8.26 -8.89 11.22
C PHE A 200 -8.65 -9.50 9.87
N VAL A 201 -9.94 -9.60 9.61
CA VAL A 201 -10.47 -10.19 8.39
C VAL A 201 -10.36 -9.21 7.23
N VAL A 202 -9.86 -9.70 6.09
CA VAL A 202 -9.82 -8.93 4.84
C VAL A 202 -11.22 -8.79 4.26
N GLN A 203 -11.62 -7.58 3.91
CA GLN A 203 -12.91 -7.33 3.26
C GLN A 203 -12.98 -8.07 1.91
N PRO A 204 -14.12 -8.70 1.56
CA PRO A 204 -14.26 -9.45 0.31
C PRO A 204 -13.94 -8.65 -0.95
N ASN A 205 -14.23 -7.35 -0.94
CA ASN A 205 -14.00 -6.43 -2.06
C ASN A 205 -12.66 -5.67 -1.96
N LYS A 206 -11.76 -6.03 -1.02
CA LYS A 206 -10.44 -5.40 -0.96
C LYS A 206 -9.66 -5.69 -2.24
N ALA A 207 -9.04 -4.65 -2.78
CA ALA A 207 -8.19 -4.78 -3.95
C ALA A 207 -7.12 -5.87 -3.77
N ILE A 208 -6.79 -6.59 -4.81
CA ILE A 208 -5.74 -7.60 -4.94
C ILE A 208 -6.00 -8.88 -4.11
N VAL A 209 -6.31 -8.77 -2.83
CA VAL A 209 -6.35 -9.92 -1.89
C VAL A 209 -7.74 -10.28 -1.40
N GLY A 210 -8.75 -9.47 -1.65
CA GLY A 210 -10.15 -9.76 -1.29
C GLY A 210 -10.71 -10.94 -2.10
N ALA A 211 -11.62 -11.69 -1.52
CA ALA A 211 -12.20 -12.89 -2.15
C ALA A 211 -12.89 -12.62 -3.49
N ASN A 212 -13.35 -11.37 -3.70
CA ASN A 212 -14.01 -10.92 -4.92
C ASN A 212 -13.07 -10.17 -5.89
N ALA A 213 -11.79 -9.98 -5.55
CA ALA A 213 -10.87 -9.15 -6.34
C ALA A 213 -10.74 -9.59 -7.81
N PHE A 214 -10.90 -10.88 -8.08
CA PHE A 214 -10.84 -11.48 -9.42
C PHE A 214 -12.13 -12.27 -9.74
N ALA A 215 -13.27 -11.87 -9.17
CA ALA A 215 -14.56 -12.50 -9.42
C ALA A 215 -15.40 -11.64 -10.38
N HIS A 216 -15.98 -12.28 -11.39
CA HIS A 216 -16.88 -11.66 -12.34
C HIS A 216 -18.25 -12.33 -12.26
N GLU A 217 -19.30 -11.58 -11.91
CA GLU A 217 -20.70 -12.08 -11.87
C GLU A 217 -21.51 -11.60 -13.05
N ALA A 218 -21.35 -10.37 -13.50
CA ALA A 218 -22.13 -9.77 -14.58
C ALA A 218 -21.87 -10.49 -15.91
N GLY A 219 -22.94 -10.91 -16.60
CA GLY A 219 -22.86 -11.70 -17.84
C GLY A 219 -22.06 -11.01 -18.96
N ILE A 220 -22.14 -9.68 -19.07
CA ILE A 220 -21.37 -8.91 -20.05
C ILE A 220 -19.86 -8.94 -19.73
N HIS A 221 -19.48 -8.89 -18.46
CA HIS A 221 -18.09 -8.99 -18.03
C HIS A 221 -17.56 -10.41 -18.24
N GLN A 222 -18.36 -11.41 -17.87
CA GLN A 222 -18.02 -12.83 -18.06
C GLN A 222 -17.81 -13.17 -19.54
N ASP A 223 -18.69 -12.69 -20.42
CA ASP A 223 -18.55 -12.89 -21.87
C ASP A 223 -17.30 -12.19 -22.43
N GLY A 224 -17.00 -11.00 -21.94
CA GLY A 224 -15.77 -10.28 -22.29
C GLY A 224 -14.52 -11.05 -21.89
N VAL A 225 -14.41 -11.48 -20.64
CA VAL A 225 -13.27 -12.25 -20.10
C VAL A 225 -13.09 -13.58 -20.84
N LEU A 226 -14.19 -14.28 -21.18
CA LEU A 226 -14.13 -15.53 -21.94
C LEU A 226 -13.61 -15.32 -23.37
N LYS A 227 -13.87 -14.16 -23.97
CA LYS A 227 -13.34 -13.80 -25.30
C LYS A 227 -11.89 -13.34 -25.24
N HIS A 228 -11.58 -12.44 -24.30
CA HIS A 228 -10.24 -11.94 -24.05
C HIS A 228 -10.14 -11.37 -22.64
N ARG A 229 -9.25 -11.91 -21.81
CA ARG A 229 -9.14 -11.56 -20.37
C ARG A 229 -8.94 -10.06 -20.15
N GLU A 230 -8.08 -9.42 -20.93
CA GLU A 230 -7.74 -7.99 -20.81
C GLU A 230 -8.92 -7.03 -21.04
N THR A 231 -10.08 -7.53 -21.48
CA THR A 231 -11.29 -6.69 -21.61
C THR A 231 -11.77 -6.16 -20.25
N TYR A 232 -11.54 -6.91 -19.17
CA TYR A 232 -11.94 -6.56 -17.81
C TYR A 232 -10.90 -6.87 -16.73
N GLU A 233 -9.71 -7.35 -17.11
CA GLU A 233 -8.63 -7.67 -16.19
C GLU A 233 -7.37 -6.89 -16.56
N ILE A 234 -6.90 -6.05 -15.64
CA ILE A 234 -5.67 -5.25 -15.77
C ILE A 234 -4.45 -5.99 -15.23
N MET A 235 -4.64 -7.10 -14.52
CA MET A 235 -3.62 -7.98 -13.95
C MET A 235 -4.16 -9.41 -13.89
N ARG A 236 -3.28 -10.38 -13.80
CA ARG A 236 -3.67 -11.79 -13.69
C ARG A 236 -3.76 -12.20 -12.23
N ALA A 237 -4.75 -13.02 -11.90
CA ALA A 237 -4.93 -13.54 -10.54
C ALA A 237 -3.70 -14.32 -10.06
N GLU A 238 -3.08 -15.07 -10.97
CA GLU A 238 -1.90 -15.89 -10.71
C GLU A 238 -0.68 -15.05 -10.30
N ASP A 239 -0.55 -13.83 -10.83
CA ASP A 239 0.57 -12.93 -10.55
C ASP A 239 0.65 -12.51 -9.06
N VAL A 240 -0.45 -12.66 -8.33
CA VAL A 240 -0.55 -12.34 -6.90
C VAL A 240 -0.83 -13.55 -6.00
N GLY A 241 -0.78 -14.77 -6.58
CA GLY A 241 -0.90 -16.02 -5.85
C GLY A 241 -2.30 -16.63 -5.77
N TRP A 242 -3.29 -16.13 -6.55
CA TRP A 242 -4.55 -16.82 -6.73
C TRP A 242 -4.39 -17.97 -7.75
N ASN A 243 -5.07 -19.11 -7.52
CA ASN A 243 -4.94 -20.27 -8.40
C ASN A 243 -5.62 -20.07 -9.76
N SER A 244 -6.70 -19.29 -9.83
CA SER A 244 -7.43 -18.93 -11.04
C SER A 244 -8.48 -17.86 -10.74
N ASN A 245 -9.01 -17.23 -11.78
CA ASN A 245 -10.18 -16.37 -11.68
C ASN A 245 -11.43 -17.21 -11.39
N LYS A 246 -12.34 -16.69 -10.57
CA LYS A 246 -13.60 -17.37 -10.30
C LYS A 246 -14.72 -16.73 -11.13
N LEU A 247 -15.28 -17.50 -12.05
CA LEU A 247 -16.60 -17.20 -12.61
C LEU A 247 -17.65 -17.57 -11.55
N VAL A 248 -18.15 -16.56 -10.87
CA VAL A 248 -19.21 -16.73 -9.87
C VAL A 248 -20.54 -16.73 -10.60
N LEU A 249 -21.31 -17.83 -10.49
CA LEU A 249 -22.64 -17.90 -11.06
C LEU A 249 -23.65 -17.25 -10.11
N GLY A 250 -24.35 -16.21 -10.59
CA GLY A 250 -25.39 -15.51 -9.87
C GLY A 250 -26.53 -15.03 -10.81
N LYS A 251 -27.48 -14.29 -10.26
CA LYS A 251 -28.63 -13.81 -11.01
C LYS A 251 -28.30 -12.98 -12.26
N HIS A 252 -27.10 -12.36 -12.29
CA HIS A 252 -26.62 -11.55 -13.41
C HIS A 252 -25.76 -12.31 -14.41
N SER A 253 -25.45 -13.59 -14.14
CA SER A 253 -24.66 -14.43 -15.05
C SER A 253 -25.36 -14.69 -16.36
N GLY A 254 -24.61 -14.63 -17.47
CA GLY A 254 -25.06 -14.95 -18.79
C GLY A 254 -24.98 -16.46 -19.10
N ARG A 255 -25.67 -16.91 -20.17
CA ARG A 255 -25.69 -18.30 -20.60
C ARG A 255 -24.31 -18.89 -20.90
N ASN A 256 -23.42 -18.09 -21.49
CA ASN A 256 -22.06 -18.54 -21.83
C ASN A 256 -21.24 -18.85 -20.58
N ALA A 257 -21.34 -18.01 -19.56
CA ALA A 257 -20.66 -18.25 -18.27
C ALA A 257 -21.23 -19.48 -17.56
N PHE A 258 -22.55 -19.68 -17.58
CA PHE A 258 -23.20 -20.85 -17.05
C PHE A 258 -22.72 -22.14 -17.76
N LYS A 259 -22.67 -22.16 -19.10
CA LYS A 259 -22.12 -23.27 -19.89
C LYS A 259 -20.65 -23.55 -19.55
N ALA A 260 -19.81 -22.51 -19.50
CA ALA A 260 -18.39 -22.64 -19.18
C ALA A 260 -18.18 -23.25 -17.78
N ARG A 261 -18.92 -22.76 -16.78
CA ARG A 261 -18.80 -23.24 -15.39
C ARG A 261 -19.25 -24.68 -15.24
N LEU A 262 -20.30 -25.09 -15.95
CA LEU A 262 -20.76 -26.49 -15.95
C LEU A 262 -19.77 -27.42 -16.64
N GLY A 263 -19.12 -26.95 -17.73
CA GLY A 263 -18.03 -27.69 -18.37
C GLY A 263 -16.84 -27.93 -17.42
N GLU A 264 -16.45 -26.93 -16.63
CA GLU A 264 -15.43 -27.10 -15.57
C GLU A 264 -15.83 -28.14 -14.50
N LEU A 265 -17.15 -28.28 -14.25
CA LEU A 265 -17.69 -29.27 -13.32
C LEU A 265 -17.91 -30.65 -13.97
N GLY A 266 -17.55 -30.80 -15.25
CA GLY A 266 -17.71 -32.06 -15.99
C GLY A 266 -19.12 -32.32 -16.47
N VAL A 267 -19.98 -31.28 -16.51
CA VAL A 267 -21.36 -31.40 -17.00
C VAL A 267 -21.43 -30.98 -18.47
N GLU A 268 -21.77 -31.92 -19.34
CA GLU A 268 -22.00 -31.69 -20.77
C GLU A 268 -23.49 -31.76 -21.07
N PHE A 269 -23.93 -31.01 -22.08
CA PHE A 269 -25.32 -30.99 -22.53
C PHE A 269 -25.45 -31.62 -23.93
N ASP A 270 -26.42 -32.51 -24.10
CA ASP A 270 -26.68 -33.20 -25.36
C ASP A 270 -27.21 -32.26 -26.47
N SER A 271 -27.75 -31.09 -26.07
CA SER A 271 -28.30 -30.12 -27.03
C SER A 271 -28.35 -28.69 -26.45
N GLU A 272 -28.41 -27.70 -27.35
CA GLU A 272 -28.68 -26.30 -26.99
C GLU A 272 -30.02 -26.09 -26.30
N ALA A 273 -31.02 -26.91 -26.62
CA ALA A 273 -32.34 -26.86 -25.98
C ALA A 273 -32.25 -27.26 -24.50
N THR A 274 -31.52 -28.33 -24.18
CA THR A 274 -31.29 -28.80 -22.81
C THR A 274 -30.51 -27.78 -22.01
N LEU A 275 -29.49 -27.15 -22.60
CA LEU A 275 -28.73 -26.05 -21.98
C LEU A 275 -29.62 -24.85 -21.66
N ASN A 276 -30.50 -24.44 -22.60
CA ASN A 276 -31.40 -23.31 -22.40
C ASN A 276 -32.45 -23.59 -21.29
N ASP A 277 -32.97 -24.77 -21.18
CA ASP A 277 -33.91 -25.18 -20.13
C ASP A 277 -33.21 -25.20 -18.74
N ALA A 278 -32.01 -25.75 -18.69
CA ALA A 278 -31.20 -25.74 -17.49
C ALA A 278 -30.84 -24.30 -17.05
N PHE A 279 -30.49 -23.44 -18.00
CA PHE A 279 -30.19 -22.04 -17.73
C PHE A 279 -31.40 -21.25 -17.20
N ALA A 280 -32.62 -21.49 -17.78
CA ALA A 280 -33.84 -20.88 -17.28
C ALA A 280 -34.13 -21.29 -15.82
N LYS A 281 -33.99 -22.59 -15.50
CA LYS A 281 -34.12 -23.08 -14.11
C LYS A 281 -33.07 -22.49 -13.16
N PHE A 282 -31.84 -22.34 -13.64
CA PHE A 282 -30.80 -21.68 -12.88
C PHE A 282 -31.15 -20.23 -12.56
N LYS A 283 -31.66 -19.46 -13.53
CA LYS A 283 -32.10 -18.07 -13.33
C LYS A 283 -33.19 -17.97 -12.30
N ASP A 284 -34.23 -18.82 -12.38
CA ASP A 284 -35.32 -18.87 -11.42
C ASP A 284 -34.83 -19.21 -9.99
N LEU A 285 -33.81 -20.06 -9.88
CA LEU A 285 -33.23 -20.42 -8.61
C LEU A 285 -32.36 -19.26 -8.04
N ALA A 286 -31.55 -18.63 -8.88
CA ALA A 286 -30.70 -17.52 -8.51
C ALA A 286 -31.48 -16.26 -8.07
N ASP A 287 -32.65 -16.03 -8.70
CA ASP A 287 -33.56 -14.93 -8.32
C ASP A 287 -34.22 -15.15 -6.94
N LYS A 288 -34.37 -16.41 -6.52
CA LYS A 288 -34.97 -16.79 -5.23
C LYS A 288 -33.97 -16.86 -4.07
N LYS A 289 -32.69 -16.99 -4.36
CA LYS A 289 -31.64 -16.98 -3.35
C LYS A 289 -31.12 -15.56 -3.17
N HIS A 290 -31.42 -14.93 -2.01
CA HIS A 290 -30.71 -13.80 -1.49
C HIS A 290 -29.51 -14.38 -0.68
N ASP A 291 -28.32 -14.33 -1.26
CA ASP A 291 -27.06 -14.48 -0.52
C ASP A 291 -26.41 -13.12 -0.44
#